data_006884ed7e1fb1ec6ab073355318199f
#
_entry.id   006884ed7e1fb1ec6ab073355318199f
#
_cell.length_a   1.000
_cell.length_b   1.000
_cell.length_c   1.000
_cell.angle_alpha   90.00
_cell.angle_beta   90.00
_cell.angle_gamma   90.00
#
_symmetry.space_group_name_H-M   'P 1'
#
loop_
_entity.id
_entity.type
_entity.pdbx_description
1 polymer ?
#
loop_
_entity_poly.entity_id
_entity_poly.type
_entity_poly.pdbx_seq_one_letter_code
_entity_poly.pdbx_strand_id
1 'polypeptide(L)'
;EIMPSLVGSEMCIRDRIRDVPVAGVKNLRELVECLKNPEPYLKREIQEEIPSIINTDMGMDFSDIEGQEGAKRAAEIAVSGFHNLLLIGPPGTGKTMLARRLLTIMPGLGFEEKLELTRIYSIAGLLSREHPLIAERPFRSPHHTSTPQAIAGGGRNPRPGEITLAHKGVLFLDEMPEFSRASLELLRQPMEDKVIQIARASGTYNFPADFMLCAAMNPCLLYTSDAADDLIGVD
;
A
#
# COMPACT_ATOMS: atom_id res chain seq x y z
N GLU A 1 -26.33 -6.99 5.19
CA GLU A 1 -26.25 -5.70 5.92
C GLU A 1 -25.47 -4.71 5.06
N ILE A 2 -26.18 -3.78 4.43
CA ILE A 2 -25.60 -2.75 3.57
C ILE A 2 -24.97 -1.70 4.49
N MET A 3 -23.64 -1.61 4.51
CA MET A 3 -22.93 -0.60 5.30
C MET A 3 -23.31 0.81 4.82
N PRO A 4 -23.78 1.72 5.68
CA PRO A 4 -24.19 3.08 5.28
C PRO A 4 -23.03 3.94 4.71
N SER A 5 -21.76 3.54 4.94
CA SER A 5 -20.58 4.22 4.42
C SER A 5 -20.29 3.99 2.94
N LEU A 6 -20.94 2.99 2.32
CA LEU A 6 -20.77 2.65 0.90
C LEU A 6 -21.58 3.52 -0.06
N VAL A 7 -22.62 4.20 0.43
CA VAL A 7 -23.58 4.95 -0.38
C VAL A 7 -22.95 6.13 -1.16
N GLY A 8 -21.79 6.63 -0.74
CA GLY A 8 -21.10 7.72 -1.46
C GLY A 8 -19.98 7.27 -2.41
N SER A 9 -19.36 6.12 -2.13
CA SER A 9 -18.23 5.58 -2.91
C SER A 9 -18.69 4.63 -4.03
N GLU A 10 -19.84 3.98 -3.87
CA GLU A 10 -20.41 3.06 -4.87
C GLU A 10 -20.75 3.76 -6.20
N MET A 11 -21.17 5.02 -6.13
CA MET A 11 -21.49 5.80 -7.31
C MET A 11 -20.29 6.04 -8.22
N CYS A 12 -19.08 6.04 -7.67
CA CYS A 12 -17.83 6.28 -8.39
C CYS A 12 -17.16 5.00 -8.92
N ILE A 13 -17.38 3.86 -8.28
CA ILE A 13 -16.93 2.54 -8.77
C ILE A 13 -17.82 2.12 -9.95
N ARG A 14 -19.09 2.46 -9.92
CA ARG A 14 -20.09 2.21 -10.93
C ARG A 14 -19.68 2.67 -12.33
N ASP A 15 -19.18 3.89 -12.43
CA ASP A 15 -18.89 4.52 -13.72
C ASP A 15 -17.64 3.93 -14.41
N ARG A 16 -16.97 2.96 -13.77
CA ARG A 16 -15.66 2.40 -14.17
C ARG A 16 -15.68 0.90 -14.47
N ILE A 17 -16.75 0.19 -14.10
CA ILE A 17 -16.94 -1.22 -14.50
C ILE A 17 -17.54 -1.24 -15.90
N ARG A 18 -16.71 -1.54 -16.92
CA ARG A 18 -17.10 -1.48 -18.34
C ARG A 18 -18.09 -2.55 -18.76
N ASP A 19 -18.12 -3.69 -18.08
CA ASP A 19 -18.82 -4.89 -18.53
C ASP A 19 -20.16 -5.15 -17.82
N VAL A 20 -20.51 -4.36 -16.81
CA VAL A 20 -21.75 -4.51 -16.07
C VAL A 20 -22.56 -3.21 -16.14
N PRO A 21 -23.78 -3.25 -16.69
CA PRO A 21 -24.64 -2.08 -16.68
C PRO A 21 -25.10 -1.78 -15.24
N VAL A 22 -24.75 -0.62 -14.73
CA VAL A 22 -25.05 -0.21 -13.36
C VAL A 22 -25.94 1.03 -13.38
N ALA A 23 -27.06 0.98 -12.66
CA ALA A 23 -27.97 2.11 -12.49
C ALA A 23 -27.87 2.67 -11.07
N GLY A 24 -27.54 3.96 -10.92
CA GLY A 24 -27.54 4.65 -9.63
C GLY A 24 -28.91 5.25 -9.33
N VAL A 25 -29.51 4.93 -8.19
CA VAL A 25 -30.79 5.46 -7.75
C VAL A 25 -30.64 6.13 -6.39
N LYS A 26 -31.32 7.26 -6.19
CA LYS A 26 -31.20 8.08 -4.97
C LYS A 26 -32.23 7.70 -3.89
N ASN A 27 -33.32 7.09 -4.28
CA ASN A 27 -34.41 6.74 -3.39
C ASN A 27 -35.24 5.55 -3.93
N LEU A 28 -36.12 5.00 -3.10
CA LEU A 28 -36.92 3.83 -3.41
C LEU A 28 -37.88 4.06 -4.60
N ARG A 29 -38.40 5.26 -4.76
CA ARG A 29 -39.28 5.62 -5.88
C ARG A 29 -38.54 5.54 -7.22
N GLU A 30 -37.38 6.10 -7.25
CA GLU A 30 -36.47 6.07 -8.40
C GLU A 30 -36.02 4.63 -8.73
N LEU A 31 -35.81 3.78 -7.71
CA LEU A 31 -35.54 2.36 -7.90
C LEU A 31 -36.69 1.65 -8.62
N VAL A 32 -37.93 1.90 -8.19
CA VAL A 32 -39.11 1.30 -8.83
C VAL A 32 -39.28 1.77 -10.27
N GLU A 33 -38.99 3.05 -10.57
CA GLU A 33 -39.01 3.60 -11.91
C GLU A 33 -37.87 2.98 -12.76
N CYS A 34 -36.70 2.86 -12.25
CA CYS A 34 -35.54 2.23 -12.89
C CYS A 34 -35.82 0.75 -13.24
N LEU A 35 -36.48 -0.01 -12.37
CA LEU A 35 -36.83 -1.39 -12.62
C LEU A 35 -37.91 -1.54 -13.70
N LYS A 36 -38.78 -0.53 -13.87
CA LYS A 36 -39.79 -0.50 -14.91
C LYS A 36 -39.23 -0.05 -16.29
N ASN A 37 -38.30 0.87 -16.27
CA ASN A 37 -37.65 1.40 -17.46
C ASN A 37 -36.17 1.69 -17.19
N PRO A 38 -35.27 0.72 -17.39
CA PRO A 38 -33.87 0.84 -17.02
C PRO A 38 -33.05 1.74 -17.95
N GLU A 39 -33.44 1.91 -19.20
CA GLU A 39 -32.68 2.63 -20.24
C GLU A 39 -32.21 4.04 -19.84
N PRO A 40 -33.02 4.92 -19.23
CA PRO A 40 -32.58 6.26 -18.83
C PRO A 40 -31.54 6.26 -17.69
N TYR A 41 -31.49 5.19 -16.89
CA TYR A 41 -30.62 5.06 -15.73
C TYR A 41 -29.29 4.38 -16.06
N LEU A 42 -29.22 3.71 -17.23
CA LEU A 42 -28.03 3.00 -17.71
C LEU A 42 -27.10 3.91 -18.53
N LYS A 43 -27.15 5.21 -18.36
CA LYS A 43 -26.31 6.15 -19.11
C LYS A 43 -24.84 5.81 -18.94
N ARG A 44 -24.22 5.41 -20.04
CA ARG A 44 -22.78 5.28 -20.23
C ARG A 44 -22.20 6.66 -20.59
N GLU A 45 -21.95 7.50 -19.64
CA GLU A 45 -20.92 8.53 -19.80
C GLU A 45 -19.61 7.94 -19.26
N ILE A 46 -18.88 7.32 -20.15
CA ILE A 46 -17.49 6.92 -19.90
C ILE A 46 -16.71 8.23 -19.98
N GLN A 47 -16.41 8.84 -18.85
CA GLN A 47 -15.33 9.82 -18.79
C GLN A 47 -14.03 9.04 -18.99
N GLU A 48 -13.41 9.20 -20.15
CA GLU A 48 -12.21 8.48 -20.58
C GLU A 48 -10.95 8.81 -19.77
N GLU A 49 -10.98 9.82 -18.93
CA GLU A 49 -9.83 10.20 -18.10
C GLU A 49 -10.16 9.97 -16.63
N ILE A 50 -9.65 8.88 -16.09
CA ILE A 50 -9.47 8.72 -14.66
C ILE A 50 -8.38 9.72 -14.27
N PRO A 51 -8.67 10.80 -13.53
CA PRO A 51 -7.59 11.58 -12.96
C PRO A 51 -6.79 10.62 -12.08
N SER A 52 -5.62 10.22 -12.55
CA SER A 52 -4.65 9.53 -11.72
C SER A 52 -4.36 10.47 -10.57
N ILE A 53 -4.56 10.00 -9.35
CA ILE A 53 -3.93 10.64 -8.20
C ILE A 53 -2.45 10.37 -8.41
N ILE A 54 -1.80 11.29 -9.07
CA ILE A 54 -0.37 11.36 -9.03
C ILE A 54 -0.03 11.87 -7.62
N ASN A 55 0.04 10.97 -6.66
CA ASN A 55 0.85 11.16 -5.46
C ASN A 55 2.33 10.97 -5.82
N THR A 56 2.70 11.31 -7.03
CA THR A 56 4.06 11.69 -7.31
C THR A 56 4.26 12.98 -6.56
N ASP A 57 5.04 12.96 -5.49
CA ASP A 57 5.78 14.14 -5.05
C ASP A 57 6.24 14.81 -6.34
N MET A 58 5.58 15.93 -6.69
CA MET A 58 5.60 16.55 -8.00
C MET A 58 7.05 16.66 -8.50
N GLY A 59 7.40 15.90 -9.51
CA GLY A 59 8.67 16.04 -10.21
C GLY A 59 9.82 15.13 -9.76
N MET A 60 9.61 14.10 -8.94
CA MET A 60 10.68 13.15 -8.60
C MET A 60 10.68 11.97 -9.57
N ASP A 61 11.73 11.81 -10.34
CA ASP A 61 11.95 10.68 -11.23
C ASP A 61 13.20 9.88 -10.82
N PHE A 62 13.24 8.61 -11.17
CA PHE A 62 14.40 7.75 -10.92
C PHE A 62 15.65 8.26 -11.67
N SER A 63 15.46 8.93 -12.80
CA SER A 63 16.51 9.56 -13.57
C SER A 63 17.22 10.71 -12.85
N ASP A 64 16.57 11.34 -11.85
CA ASP A 64 17.16 12.43 -11.06
C ASP A 64 18.24 11.93 -10.07
N ILE A 65 18.42 10.63 -9.93
CA ILE A 65 19.44 10.07 -9.06
C ILE A 65 20.78 10.14 -9.78
N GLU A 66 21.66 11.02 -9.33
CA GLU A 66 23.03 11.12 -9.84
C GLU A 66 23.95 10.08 -9.19
N GLY A 67 24.78 9.44 -10.01
CA GLY A 67 25.71 8.41 -9.54
C GLY A 67 25.02 7.14 -9.04
N GLN A 68 25.65 6.44 -8.12
CA GLN A 68 25.15 5.22 -7.47
C GLN A 68 24.69 4.10 -8.43
N GLU A 69 25.43 3.89 -9.52
CA GLU A 69 25.06 2.94 -10.58
C GLU A 69 24.76 1.52 -10.08
N GLY A 70 25.50 1.07 -9.05
CA GLY A 70 25.24 -0.23 -8.42
C GLY A 70 23.87 -0.30 -7.70
N ALA A 71 23.51 0.76 -6.99
CA ALA A 71 22.22 0.84 -6.29
C ALA A 71 21.06 1.00 -7.28
N LYS A 72 21.24 1.79 -8.33
CA LYS A 72 20.27 1.92 -9.43
C LYS A 72 20.01 0.57 -10.09
N ARG A 73 21.08 -0.14 -10.44
CA ARG A 73 20.97 -1.46 -11.07
C ARG A 73 20.29 -2.47 -10.17
N ALA A 74 20.60 -2.48 -8.87
CA ALA A 74 19.92 -3.32 -7.89
C ALA A 74 18.43 -2.98 -7.79
N ALA A 75 18.08 -1.69 -7.81
CA ALA A 75 16.70 -1.21 -7.79
C ALA A 75 15.91 -1.66 -9.04
N GLU A 76 16.48 -1.53 -10.24
CA GLU A 76 15.88 -2.01 -11.49
C GLU A 76 15.58 -3.52 -11.44
N ILE A 77 16.55 -4.32 -10.99
CA ILE A 77 16.39 -5.78 -10.86
C ILE A 77 15.30 -6.10 -9.83
N ALA A 78 15.34 -5.44 -8.67
CA ALA A 78 14.38 -5.66 -7.61
C ALA A 78 12.96 -5.32 -8.05
N VAL A 79 12.76 -4.20 -8.72
CA VAL A 79 11.45 -3.79 -9.25
C VAL A 79 10.97 -4.72 -10.35
N SER A 80 11.84 -5.11 -11.28
CA SER A 80 11.47 -6.00 -12.40
C SER A 80 10.99 -7.38 -11.95
N GLY A 81 11.56 -7.89 -10.85
CA GLY A 81 11.18 -9.18 -10.26
C GLY A 81 10.26 -9.08 -9.04
N PHE A 82 9.86 -7.86 -8.65
CA PHE A 82 9.12 -7.61 -7.40
C PHE A 82 9.85 -8.20 -6.17
N HIS A 83 11.20 -8.07 -6.16
CA HIS A 83 12.06 -8.59 -5.10
C HIS A 83 12.23 -7.60 -3.96
N ASN A 84 12.39 -8.12 -2.77
CA ASN A 84 12.71 -7.29 -1.60
C ASN A 84 14.12 -6.69 -1.74
N LEU A 85 14.31 -5.46 -1.27
CA LEU A 85 15.55 -4.70 -1.39
C LEU A 85 16.02 -4.21 -0.02
N LEU A 86 17.28 -4.44 0.30
CA LEU A 86 17.92 -3.89 1.51
C LEU A 86 19.01 -2.89 1.09
N LEU A 87 18.88 -1.65 1.54
CA LEU A 87 19.82 -0.56 1.33
C LEU A 87 20.69 -0.35 2.57
N ILE A 88 21.97 -0.62 2.44
CA ILE A 88 22.94 -0.45 3.55
C ILE A 88 23.90 0.67 3.17
N GLY A 89 24.07 1.65 4.05
CA GLY A 89 25.00 2.75 3.80
C GLY A 89 24.92 3.82 4.88
N PRO A 90 25.93 4.71 4.99
CA PRO A 90 25.95 5.77 5.97
C PRO A 90 24.79 6.77 5.80
N PRO A 91 24.48 7.58 6.82
CA PRO A 91 23.50 8.65 6.71
C PRO A 91 23.83 9.59 5.56
N GLY A 92 22.81 10.14 4.91
CA GLY A 92 22.98 11.10 3.81
C GLY A 92 23.30 10.49 2.44
N THR A 93 23.42 9.17 2.29
CA THR A 93 23.71 8.52 0.99
C THR A 93 22.49 8.41 0.05
N GLY A 94 21.35 9.00 0.39
CA GLY A 94 20.19 9.02 -0.50
C GLY A 94 19.33 7.74 -0.49
N LYS A 95 19.46 6.84 0.50
CA LYS A 95 18.67 5.59 0.60
C LYS A 95 17.16 5.84 0.53
N THR A 96 16.67 6.78 1.33
CA THR A 96 15.24 7.17 1.37
C THR A 96 14.80 7.80 0.05
N MET A 97 15.68 8.59 -0.57
CA MET A 97 15.44 9.21 -1.87
C MET A 97 15.30 8.14 -2.96
N LEU A 98 16.18 7.15 -2.98
CA LEU A 98 16.13 6.02 -3.92
C LEU A 98 14.87 5.19 -3.71
N ALA A 99 14.54 4.86 -2.45
CA ALA A 99 13.36 4.06 -2.12
C ALA A 99 12.05 4.72 -2.63
N ARG A 100 11.88 6.03 -2.44
CA ARG A 100 10.70 6.76 -2.94
C ARG A 100 10.58 6.72 -4.46
N ARG A 101 11.71 6.79 -5.18
CA ARG A 101 11.75 6.78 -6.64
C ARG A 101 11.56 5.39 -7.26
N LEU A 102 11.55 4.30 -6.46
CA LEU A 102 11.23 2.96 -6.97
C LEU A 102 9.88 2.92 -7.69
N LEU A 103 8.89 3.67 -7.19
CA LEU A 103 7.55 3.71 -7.80
C LEU A 103 7.56 4.19 -9.25
N THR A 104 8.49 5.09 -9.61
CA THR A 104 8.55 5.67 -10.97
C THR A 104 9.05 4.69 -12.02
N ILE A 105 9.76 3.64 -11.61
CA ILE A 105 10.23 2.57 -12.49
C ILE A 105 9.38 1.29 -12.37
N MET A 106 8.39 1.26 -11.47
CA MET A 106 7.46 0.13 -11.36
C MET A 106 6.47 0.09 -12.52
N PRO A 107 6.10 -1.11 -13.02
CA PRO A 107 5.02 -1.22 -14.01
C PRO A 107 3.70 -0.66 -13.46
N GLY A 108 2.91 -0.04 -14.31
CA GLY A 108 1.57 0.43 -13.93
C GLY A 108 0.68 -0.69 -13.39
N LEU A 109 -0.31 -0.32 -12.57
CA LEU A 109 -1.29 -1.29 -12.03
C LEU A 109 -2.21 -1.78 -13.14
N GLY A 110 -2.46 -3.10 -13.18
CA GLY A 110 -3.54 -3.67 -13.96
C GLY A 110 -4.92 -3.30 -13.40
N PHE A 111 -5.98 -3.48 -14.18
CA PHE A 111 -7.33 -3.11 -13.75
C PHE A 111 -7.79 -3.85 -12.48
N GLU A 112 -7.54 -5.16 -12.41
CA GLU A 112 -7.87 -5.97 -11.23
C GLU A 112 -7.10 -5.52 -9.98
N GLU A 113 -5.80 -5.20 -10.14
CA GLU A 113 -4.99 -4.67 -9.04
C GLU A 113 -5.53 -3.33 -8.52
N LYS A 114 -5.98 -2.44 -9.43
CA LYS A 114 -6.61 -1.17 -9.05
C LYS A 114 -7.91 -1.38 -8.25
N LEU A 115 -8.73 -2.34 -8.65
CA LEU A 115 -9.96 -2.68 -7.93
C LEU A 115 -9.65 -3.26 -6.54
N GLU A 116 -8.68 -4.16 -6.44
CA GLU A 116 -8.27 -4.77 -5.19
C GLU A 116 -7.75 -3.72 -4.21
N LEU A 117 -6.86 -2.83 -4.64
CA LEU A 117 -6.37 -1.70 -3.85
C LEU A 117 -7.51 -0.78 -3.43
N THR A 118 -8.41 -0.45 -4.35
CA THR A 118 -9.55 0.42 -4.04
C THR A 118 -10.43 -0.16 -2.96
N ARG A 119 -10.68 -1.48 -2.96
CA ARG A 119 -11.41 -2.16 -1.87
C ARG A 119 -10.70 -2.02 -0.53
N ILE A 120 -9.37 -2.25 -0.50
CA ILE A 120 -8.56 -2.10 0.72
C ILE A 120 -8.65 -0.68 1.27
N TYR A 121 -8.43 0.32 0.43
CA TYR A 121 -8.46 1.73 0.83
C TYR A 121 -9.86 2.21 1.21
N SER A 122 -10.90 1.63 0.61
CA SER A 122 -12.30 1.86 1.01
C SER A 122 -12.59 1.36 2.42
N ILE A 123 -12.16 0.11 2.74
CA ILE A 123 -12.32 -0.48 4.07
C ILE A 123 -11.52 0.30 5.12
N ALA A 124 -10.35 0.81 4.75
CA ALA A 124 -9.53 1.68 5.59
C ALA A 124 -10.15 3.06 5.82
N GLY A 125 -11.12 3.48 4.97
CA GLY A 125 -11.73 4.81 5.00
C GLY A 125 -10.81 5.90 4.44
N LEU A 126 -9.88 5.53 3.56
CA LEU A 126 -8.87 6.41 2.98
C LEU A 126 -9.21 6.89 1.56
N LEU A 127 -10.33 6.43 0.99
CA LEU A 127 -10.79 6.95 -0.30
C LEU A 127 -11.49 8.29 -0.13
N SER A 128 -11.15 9.25 -1.00
CA SER A 128 -11.87 10.51 -1.10
C SER A 128 -12.94 10.43 -2.20
N ARG A 129 -13.90 11.34 -2.15
CA ARG A 129 -14.91 11.45 -3.22
C ARG A 129 -14.32 11.94 -4.55
N GLU A 130 -13.24 12.71 -4.47
CA GLU A 130 -12.54 13.23 -5.65
C GLU A 130 -11.69 12.15 -6.32
N HIS A 131 -11.23 11.19 -5.52
CA HIS A 131 -10.34 10.10 -5.95
C HIS A 131 -10.89 8.73 -5.53
N PRO A 132 -11.90 8.25 -6.22
CA PRO A 132 -12.62 7.04 -5.84
C PRO A 132 -11.94 5.74 -6.28
N LEU A 133 -10.88 5.82 -7.07
CA LEU A 133 -10.10 4.68 -7.54
C LEU A 133 -8.60 4.91 -7.28
N ILE A 134 -7.94 3.92 -6.73
CA ILE A 134 -6.47 3.92 -6.62
C ILE A 134 -5.90 3.53 -7.98
N ALA A 135 -5.25 4.47 -8.64
CA ALA A 135 -4.66 4.30 -9.96
C ALA A 135 -3.17 3.95 -9.93
N GLU A 136 -2.50 4.25 -8.82
CA GLU A 136 -1.05 4.11 -8.65
C GLU A 136 -0.68 3.15 -7.55
N ARG A 137 0.53 2.61 -7.63
CA ARG A 137 1.08 1.74 -6.60
C ARG A 137 1.33 2.53 -5.31
N PRO A 138 0.89 2.03 -4.16
CA PRO A 138 1.10 2.72 -2.89
C PRO A 138 2.57 2.66 -2.45
N PHE A 139 3.02 3.75 -1.83
CA PHE A 139 4.26 3.80 -1.05
C PHE A 139 3.90 4.03 0.41
N ARG A 140 4.20 3.05 1.26
CA ARG A 140 3.93 3.15 2.70
C ARG A 140 5.26 3.17 3.45
N SER A 141 5.42 4.15 4.32
CA SER A 141 6.65 4.32 5.11
C SER A 141 6.27 4.55 6.58
N PRO A 142 5.91 3.50 7.31
CA PRO A 142 5.64 3.63 8.74
C PRO A 142 6.90 4.08 9.49
N HIS A 143 6.72 4.91 10.50
CA HIS A 143 7.81 5.30 11.38
C HIS A 143 8.18 4.14 12.31
N HIS A 144 9.45 4.00 12.73
CA HIS A 144 9.91 2.91 13.59
C HIS A 144 9.19 2.87 14.96
N THR A 145 8.66 4.01 15.44
CA THR A 145 7.82 4.07 16.65
C THR A 145 6.39 3.58 16.46
N SER A 146 6.00 3.20 15.25
CA SER A 146 4.65 2.69 14.98
C SER A 146 4.39 1.42 15.77
N THR A 147 3.19 1.32 16.34
CA THR A 147 2.81 0.13 17.09
C THR A 147 2.66 -1.08 16.17
N PRO A 148 2.91 -2.32 16.66
CA PRO A 148 2.67 -3.54 15.90
C PRO A 148 1.26 -3.60 15.30
N GLN A 149 0.28 -3.07 16.02
CA GLN A 149 -1.11 -3.00 15.55
C GLN A 149 -1.31 -2.00 14.40
N ALA A 150 -0.61 -0.89 14.38
CA ALA A 150 -0.64 0.05 13.26
C ALA A 150 -0.04 -0.59 12.00
N ILE A 151 1.03 -1.37 12.16
CA ILE A 151 1.74 -2.04 11.07
C ILE A 151 0.89 -3.18 10.50
N ALA A 152 0.40 -4.09 11.32
CA ALA A 152 -0.35 -5.27 10.90
C ALA A 152 -1.84 -4.99 10.65
N GLY A 153 -2.38 -4.00 11.31
CA GLY A 153 -3.83 -3.76 11.35
C GLY A 153 -4.49 -4.39 12.58
N GLY A 154 -5.78 -4.20 12.70
CA GLY A 154 -6.57 -4.75 13.81
C GLY A 154 -7.53 -3.74 14.43
N GLY A 155 -7.72 -3.82 15.73
CA GLY A 155 -8.72 -3.05 16.48
C GLY A 155 -9.96 -3.87 16.80
N ARG A 156 -10.97 -3.22 17.43
CA ARG A 156 -12.26 -3.86 17.74
C ARG A 156 -13.00 -4.21 16.44
N ASN A 157 -13.00 -3.30 15.50
CA ASN A 157 -13.39 -3.53 14.11
C ASN A 157 -12.10 -3.64 13.31
N PRO A 158 -11.69 -4.82 12.84
CA PRO A 158 -10.41 -5.01 12.16
C PRO A 158 -10.30 -4.11 10.94
N ARG A 159 -9.25 -3.28 10.94
CA ARG A 159 -8.92 -2.40 9.82
C ARG A 159 -7.57 -2.79 9.24
N PRO A 160 -7.36 -2.58 7.93
CA PRO A 160 -6.07 -2.75 7.30
C PRO A 160 -4.99 -1.92 8.00
N GLY A 161 -3.81 -2.50 8.21
CA GLY A 161 -2.62 -1.79 8.66
C GLY A 161 -1.70 -1.39 7.51
N GLU A 162 -0.53 -0.84 7.82
CA GLU A 162 0.45 -0.36 6.83
C GLU A 162 0.89 -1.48 5.86
N ILE A 163 1.01 -2.71 6.33
CA ILE A 163 1.34 -3.89 5.52
C ILE A 163 0.29 -4.09 4.41
N THR A 164 -0.99 -4.08 4.76
CA THR A 164 -2.09 -4.23 3.80
C THR A 164 -2.23 -3.01 2.89
N LEU A 165 -2.01 -1.81 3.43
CA LEU A 165 -2.05 -0.56 2.65
C LEU A 165 -0.88 -0.46 1.64
N ALA A 166 0.21 -1.21 1.84
CA ALA A 166 1.32 -1.33 0.90
C ALA A 166 1.08 -2.37 -0.21
N HIS A 167 -0.06 -3.09 -0.19
CA HIS A 167 -0.38 -4.13 -1.16
C HIS A 167 -0.16 -3.66 -2.61
N LYS A 168 0.46 -4.50 -3.46
CA LYS A 168 0.87 -4.19 -4.86
C LYS A 168 1.78 -2.96 -5.02
N GLY A 169 2.35 -2.47 -3.92
CA GLY A 169 3.25 -1.33 -3.88
C GLY A 169 4.51 -1.60 -3.08
N VAL A 170 5.04 -0.58 -2.45
CA VAL A 170 6.27 -0.62 -1.66
C VAL A 170 5.98 -0.35 -0.19
N LEU A 171 6.44 -1.25 0.67
CA LEU A 171 6.57 -1.01 2.11
C LEU A 171 8.02 -0.63 2.41
N PHE A 172 8.25 0.62 2.79
CA PHE A 172 9.57 1.14 3.08
C PHE A 172 9.79 1.22 4.59
N LEU A 173 10.82 0.55 5.09
CA LEU A 173 11.25 0.63 6.49
C LEU A 173 12.57 1.40 6.56
N ASP A 174 12.48 2.69 6.85
CA ASP A 174 13.68 3.48 7.14
C ASP A 174 14.19 3.17 8.55
N GLU A 175 15.51 3.14 8.74
CA GLU A 175 16.13 2.77 10.02
C GLU A 175 15.58 1.43 10.55
N MET A 176 15.52 0.41 9.69
CA MET A 176 14.94 -0.89 10.02
C MET A 176 15.36 -1.48 11.37
N PRO A 177 16.62 -1.35 11.83
CA PRO A 177 17.03 -1.86 13.14
C PRO A 177 16.36 -1.19 14.34
N GLU A 178 15.81 0.03 14.17
CA GLU A 178 15.11 0.75 15.23
C GLU A 178 13.66 0.25 15.45
N PHE A 179 13.15 -0.55 14.54
CA PHE A 179 11.83 -1.16 14.72
C PHE A 179 11.86 -2.21 15.83
N SER A 180 10.78 -2.27 16.60
CA SER A 180 10.66 -3.32 17.61
C SER A 180 10.70 -4.71 16.96
N ARG A 181 11.31 -5.67 17.65
CA ARG A 181 11.34 -7.07 17.19
C ARG A 181 9.94 -7.61 16.88
N ALA A 182 8.94 -7.24 17.70
CA ALA A 182 7.56 -7.63 17.49
C ALA A 182 6.99 -7.09 16.17
N SER A 183 7.36 -5.85 15.78
CA SER A 183 6.95 -5.27 14.50
C SER A 183 7.59 -5.96 13.31
N LEU A 184 8.88 -6.33 13.40
CA LEU A 184 9.58 -7.04 12.34
C LEU A 184 9.09 -8.48 12.17
N GLU A 185 8.77 -9.19 13.23
CA GLU A 185 8.21 -10.54 13.19
C GLU A 185 6.84 -10.58 12.48
N LEU A 186 6.05 -9.50 12.51
CA LEU A 186 4.78 -9.42 11.79
C LEU A 186 4.93 -9.41 10.27
N LEU A 187 6.10 -9.08 9.74
CA LEU A 187 6.36 -9.08 8.30
C LEU A 187 6.58 -10.49 7.75
N ARG A 188 6.96 -11.45 8.61
CA ARG A 188 7.36 -12.79 8.18
C ARG A 188 6.25 -13.49 7.39
N GLN A 189 5.07 -13.60 7.97
CA GLN A 189 3.94 -14.26 7.32
C GLN A 189 3.54 -13.55 5.99
N PRO A 190 3.34 -12.23 5.93
CA PRO A 190 3.02 -11.55 4.67
C PRO A 190 4.08 -11.70 3.59
N MET A 191 5.34 -11.76 3.95
CA MET A 191 6.43 -11.95 2.98
C MET A 191 6.42 -13.35 2.35
N GLU A 192 5.99 -14.37 3.09
CA GLU A 192 5.89 -15.75 2.62
C GLU A 192 4.55 -16.01 1.91
N ASP A 193 3.43 -15.71 2.60
CA ASP A 193 2.08 -16.10 2.19
C ASP A 193 1.33 -15.04 1.38
N LYS A 194 1.84 -13.80 1.29
CA LYS A 194 1.18 -12.64 0.65
C LYS A 194 -0.15 -12.26 1.30
N VAL A 195 -0.39 -12.72 2.53
CA VAL A 195 -1.59 -12.48 3.31
C VAL A 195 -1.21 -12.22 4.76
N ILE A 196 -1.89 -11.30 5.42
CA ILE A 196 -1.83 -11.12 6.86
C ILE A 196 -3.12 -11.60 7.50
N GLN A 197 -3.00 -12.42 8.54
CA GLN A 197 -4.15 -12.95 9.30
C GLN A 197 -4.28 -12.23 10.64
N ILE A 198 -5.47 -11.73 10.92
CA ILE A 198 -5.80 -11.09 12.19
C ILE A 198 -6.86 -11.92 12.89
N ALA A 199 -6.44 -12.69 13.89
CA ALA A 199 -7.36 -13.47 14.73
C ALA A 199 -7.98 -12.58 15.82
N ARG A 200 -9.29 -12.67 15.99
CA ARG A 200 -10.09 -12.01 17.03
C ARG A 200 -11.15 -12.97 17.58
N ALA A 201 -11.74 -12.61 18.72
CA ALA A 201 -12.84 -13.39 19.28
C ALA A 201 -14.05 -13.50 18.33
N SER A 202 -14.22 -12.50 17.45
CA SER A 202 -15.28 -12.46 16.41
C SER A 202 -14.97 -13.26 15.15
N GLY A 203 -13.75 -13.78 14.99
CA GLY A 203 -13.31 -14.54 13.82
C GLY A 203 -11.91 -14.19 13.34
N THR A 204 -11.48 -14.85 12.28
CA THR A 204 -10.20 -14.59 11.61
C THR A 204 -10.45 -13.77 10.35
N TYR A 205 -9.70 -12.68 10.20
CA TYR A 205 -9.76 -11.78 9.08
C TYR A 205 -8.46 -11.89 8.28
N ASN A 206 -8.59 -12.11 6.98
CA ASN A 206 -7.46 -12.21 6.06
C ASN A 206 -7.43 -10.97 5.18
N PHE A 207 -6.29 -10.28 5.19
CA PHE A 207 -6.06 -9.13 4.31
C PHE A 207 -4.93 -9.45 3.34
N PRO A 208 -5.06 -9.09 2.06
CA PRO A 208 -3.98 -9.26 1.10
C PRO A 208 -2.78 -8.37 1.45
N ALA A 209 -1.57 -8.89 1.24
CA ALA A 209 -0.34 -8.24 1.65
C ALA A 209 0.83 -8.59 0.71
N ASP A 210 0.57 -8.54 -0.60
CA ASP A 210 1.59 -8.74 -1.62
C ASP A 210 2.28 -7.41 -1.94
N PHE A 211 3.39 -7.13 -1.29
CA PHE A 211 4.15 -5.90 -1.39
C PHE A 211 5.64 -6.19 -1.61
N MET A 212 6.35 -5.21 -2.16
CA MET A 212 7.80 -5.20 -2.20
C MET A 212 8.33 -4.53 -0.93
N LEU A 213 9.10 -5.27 -0.12
CA LEU A 213 9.77 -4.70 1.04
C LEU A 213 11.04 -3.98 0.58
N CYS A 214 11.14 -2.69 0.87
CA CYS A 214 12.37 -1.93 0.78
C CYS A 214 12.78 -1.51 2.19
N ALA A 215 13.96 -1.91 2.65
CA ALA A 215 14.44 -1.54 3.97
C ALA A 215 15.75 -0.75 3.86
N ALA A 216 15.95 0.20 4.76
CA ALA A 216 17.19 0.95 4.85
C ALA A 216 17.81 0.81 6.25
N MET A 217 19.11 0.71 6.31
CA MET A 217 19.86 0.65 7.58
C MET A 217 21.22 1.32 7.47
N ASN A 218 21.71 1.75 8.61
CA ASN A 218 23.05 2.31 8.76
C ASN A 218 24.00 1.24 9.31
N PRO A 219 25.17 1.01 8.73
CA PRO A 219 26.09 -0.03 9.19
C PRO A 219 26.62 0.21 10.62
N CYS A 220 26.69 1.47 11.05
CA CYS A 220 27.20 1.80 12.40
C CYS A 220 26.35 1.25 13.55
N LEU A 221 25.05 0.99 13.33
CA LEU A 221 24.18 0.41 14.35
C LEU A 221 24.44 -1.10 14.57
N LEU A 222 25.05 -1.78 13.59
CA LEU A 222 25.44 -3.19 13.72
C LEU A 222 26.68 -3.37 14.61
N TYR A 223 27.55 -2.35 14.70
CA TYR A 223 28.78 -2.43 15.51
C TYR A 223 28.60 -2.00 16.97
N THR A 224 27.51 -1.28 17.28
CA THR A 224 27.26 -0.83 18.68
C THR A 224 26.64 -1.92 19.54
N SER A 225 25.96 -2.91 18.98
CA SER A 225 25.43 -4.06 19.74
C SER A 225 26.52 -5.09 20.05
N ASP A 226 27.48 -5.33 19.13
CA ASP A 226 28.57 -6.28 19.35
C ASP A 226 29.68 -5.70 20.26
N ALA A 227 29.93 -4.36 20.21
CA ALA A 227 30.94 -3.72 21.05
C ALA A 227 30.52 -3.60 22.52
N ALA A 228 29.24 -3.73 22.84
CA ALA A 228 28.75 -3.71 24.23
C ALA A 228 28.86 -5.09 24.91
N ASP A 229 28.79 -6.18 24.14
CA ASP A 229 28.89 -7.54 24.64
C ASP A 229 30.35 -7.97 24.85
N ASP A 230 31.33 -7.39 24.12
CA ASP A 230 32.75 -7.67 24.26
C ASP A 230 33.42 -6.94 25.47
N LEU A 231 32.72 -6.02 26.16
CA LEU A 231 33.22 -5.29 27.32
C LEU A 231 32.83 -5.90 28.68
N ILE A 232 32.13 -7.03 28.70
CA ILE A 232 31.75 -7.76 29.92
C ILE A 232 32.48 -9.13 29.96
N GLY A 233 33.76 -9.12 29.75
CA GLY A 233 34.53 -10.34 29.80
C GLY A 233 35.99 -10.14 30.09
N VAL A 234 36.34 -9.44 31.18
CA VAL A 234 37.64 -9.55 31.84
C VAL A 234 37.43 -9.25 33.31
N ASP A 235 37.31 -10.30 34.12
CA ASP A 235 38.19 -10.63 35.28
C ASP A 235 37.80 -12.00 35.85
#